data_af98e43884de5b7cd8ba277dd5681eef
#
_entry.id   af98e43884de5b7cd8ba277dd5681eef
#
_cell.length_a   1.000
_cell.length_b   1.000
_cell.length_c   1.000
_cell.angle_alpha   90.00
_cell.angle_beta   90.00
_cell.angle_gamma   90.00
#
_symmetry.space_group_name_H-M   'P 1'
#
loop_
_entity.id
_entity.type
_entity.pdbx_description
1 polymer ?
#
loop_
_entity_poly.entity_id
_entity_poly.type
_entity_poly.pdbx_seq_one_letter_code
_entity_poly.pdbx_strand_id
1 'polypeptide(L)'
;MSNDDTYKAFASRPHLVIVGAGATIDSIPNGDKNGQQSAVMKGFIDKLGFTGILADSGIQFDSDNLEDIYSTLAERNDCTYVREKLETEIFNYFSSLEIPDTITKYDLLILSLTRKDCIATFNWDGLLVDAYRRMLKITDNLPQMLFLHGNVKVGYCTKCGNYGYHTYCCPRCHTPFAQSKLLFPIRHKNYNNNTFIKTQWDIFEDFLSNAAIVTIYGYSAPKTDVEAIEKLKSAFIRITQDRYFDQIQIIERPGFNRNDISSAWEDLSTYIHGHLEIKESFFDTYLAEFPRRSVEGYTKRNIAGWWGSSNKTFEKEKGTNYTLKELAMHISPLLTSDPFDSLSLKTL
;
A
#
# COMPACT_ATOMS: atom_id res chain seq x y z
N MET A 1 -17.85 -18.82 24.90
CA MET A 1 -16.48 -18.87 24.34
C MET A 1 -15.51 -18.66 25.48
N SER A 2 -14.43 -19.43 25.55
CA SER A 2 -13.36 -19.14 26.52
C SER A 2 -12.62 -17.85 26.12
N ASN A 3 -11.95 -17.20 27.09
CA ASN A 3 -11.10 -16.02 26.76
C ASN A 3 -10.06 -16.35 25.67
N ASP A 4 -9.58 -17.59 25.63
CA ASP A 4 -8.61 -18.07 24.64
C ASP A 4 -9.23 -18.18 23.23
N ASP A 5 -10.50 -18.64 23.13
CA ASP A 5 -11.20 -18.71 21.84
C ASP A 5 -11.45 -17.30 21.27
N THR A 6 -11.83 -16.37 22.12
CA THR A 6 -12.03 -14.95 21.73
C THR A 6 -10.74 -14.33 21.26
N TYR A 7 -9.63 -14.56 21.97
CA TYR A 7 -8.31 -14.10 21.59
C TYR A 7 -7.86 -14.66 20.24
N LYS A 8 -8.02 -15.97 20.02
CA LYS A 8 -7.66 -16.65 18.75
C LYS A 8 -8.48 -16.11 17.58
N ALA A 9 -9.77 -15.95 17.78
CA ALA A 9 -10.67 -15.40 16.76
C ALA A 9 -10.26 -13.98 16.35
N PHE A 10 -9.86 -13.15 17.32
CA PHE A 10 -9.40 -11.80 17.06
C PHE A 10 -8.05 -11.77 16.34
N ALA A 11 -7.08 -12.54 16.83
CA ALA A 11 -5.74 -12.62 16.28
C ALA A 11 -5.70 -13.23 14.86
N SER A 12 -6.74 -13.99 14.46
CA SER A 12 -6.86 -14.52 13.10
C SER A 12 -7.30 -13.50 12.05
N ARG A 13 -7.79 -12.32 12.47
CA ARG A 13 -8.21 -11.24 11.59
C ARG A 13 -7.02 -10.64 10.83
N PRO A 14 -7.23 -10.10 9.62
CA PRO A 14 -6.15 -9.55 8.83
C PRO A 14 -5.63 -8.21 9.35
N HIS A 15 -4.37 -7.93 9.02
CA HIS A 15 -3.81 -6.59 8.98
C HIS A 15 -3.88 -6.07 7.54
N LEU A 16 -4.54 -4.94 7.33
CA LEU A 16 -4.61 -4.28 6.04
C LEU A 16 -3.64 -3.11 6.00
N VAL A 17 -2.79 -3.04 4.97
CA VAL A 17 -1.90 -1.90 4.74
C VAL A 17 -2.30 -1.17 3.47
N ILE A 18 -2.56 0.12 3.57
CA ILE A 18 -2.85 1.01 2.45
C ILE A 18 -1.58 1.79 2.12
N VAL A 19 -1.09 1.67 0.89
CA VAL A 19 0.19 2.23 0.45
C VAL A 19 -0.02 3.32 -0.59
N GLY A 20 0.57 4.50 -0.36
CA GLY A 20 0.61 5.60 -1.32
C GLY A 20 2.04 6.04 -1.68
N ALA A 21 2.17 7.10 -2.46
CA ALA A 21 3.45 7.58 -3.02
C ALA A 21 4.52 7.89 -1.96
N GLY A 22 4.11 8.38 -0.78
CA GLY A 22 5.03 8.62 0.34
C GLY A 22 5.78 7.38 0.80
N ALA A 23 5.15 6.19 0.74
CA ALA A 23 5.81 4.94 1.10
C ALA A 23 6.89 4.53 0.07
N THR A 24 6.69 4.82 -1.22
CA THR A 24 7.75 4.64 -2.24
C THR A 24 8.94 5.52 -1.93
N ILE A 25 8.73 6.81 -1.68
CA ILE A 25 9.80 7.77 -1.35
C ILE A 25 10.57 7.33 -0.11
N ASP A 26 9.85 6.89 0.94
CA ASP A 26 10.46 6.41 2.19
C ASP A 26 11.20 5.06 2.01
N SER A 27 10.79 4.25 1.04
CA SER A 27 11.45 2.97 0.73
C SER A 27 12.72 3.13 -0.11
N ILE A 28 12.81 4.18 -0.93
CA ILE A 28 13.97 4.49 -1.77
C ILE A 28 14.45 5.94 -1.55
N PRO A 29 14.85 6.32 -0.33
CA PRO A 29 15.18 7.71 0.02
C PRO A 29 16.34 8.29 -0.81
N ASN A 30 17.22 7.44 -1.30
CA ASN A 30 18.37 7.82 -2.15
C ASN A 30 18.09 7.60 -3.66
N GLY A 31 16.83 7.36 -4.03
CA GLY A 31 16.44 6.99 -5.38
C GLY A 31 16.38 5.48 -5.62
N ASP A 32 15.98 5.12 -6.81
CA ASP A 32 15.95 3.74 -7.29
C ASP A 32 17.37 3.19 -7.53
N LYS A 33 17.50 2.00 -8.09
CA LYS A 33 18.80 1.38 -8.40
C LYS A 33 19.73 2.26 -9.24
N ASN A 34 19.15 3.14 -10.07
CA ASN A 34 19.87 4.06 -10.96
C ASN A 34 19.99 5.48 -10.37
N GLY A 35 19.54 5.69 -9.13
CA GLY A 35 19.51 7.01 -8.46
C GLY A 35 18.32 7.87 -8.85
N GLN A 36 17.35 7.34 -9.62
CA GLN A 36 16.18 8.08 -10.03
C GLN A 36 15.20 8.19 -8.85
N GLN A 37 14.83 9.46 -8.52
CA GLN A 37 13.90 9.75 -7.43
C GLN A 37 12.45 9.45 -7.86
N SER A 38 11.67 8.79 -7.02
CA SER A 38 10.24 8.68 -7.23
C SER A 38 9.57 10.06 -7.24
N ALA A 39 8.50 10.18 -8.00
CA ALA A 39 7.76 11.43 -8.18
C ALA A 39 6.45 11.42 -7.37
N VAL A 40 6.04 12.62 -6.95
CA VAL A 40 4.71 12.93 -6.42
C VAL A 40 3.97 13.81 -7.42
N MET A 41 2.65 13.93 -7.31
CA MET A 41 1.82 14.64 -8.28
C MET A 41 2.20 16.11 -8.47
N LYS A 42 2.64 16.79 -7.39
CA LYS A 42 3.10 18.18 -7.44
C LYS A 42 4.51 18.26 -8.04
N GLY A 43 4.71 19.14 -9.01
CA GLY A 43 5.99 19.33 -9.70
C GLY A 43 6.42 18.15 -10.58
N PHE A 44 5.53 17.18 -10.82
CA PHE A 44 5.84 15.99 -11.61
C PHE A 44 6.16 16.33 -13.07
N ILE A 45 5.39 17.25 -13.65
CA ILE A 45 5.53 17.68 -15.06
C ILE A 45 6.91 18.28 -15.32
N ASP A 46 7.33 19.24 -14.49
CA ASP A 46 8.61 19.92 -14.64
C ASP A 46 9.78 18.98 -14.37
N LYS A 47 9.68 18.19 -13.32
CA LYS A 47 10.72 17.21 -12.95
C LYS A 47 11.02 16.21 -14.06
N LEU A 48 10.02 15.84 -14.85
CA LEU A 48 10.14 14.85 -15.91
C LEU A 48 10.29 15.46 -17.31
N GLY A 49 10.33 16.81 -17.42
CA GLY A 49 10.48 17.49 -18.70
C GLY A 49 9.26 17.40 -19.59
N PHE A 50 8.06 17.19 -19.03
CA PHE A 50 6.81 17.07 -19.79
C PHE A 50 6.24 18.41 -20.25
N THR A 51 6.86 19.53 -19.89
CA THR A 51 6.44 20.89 -20.28
C THR A 51 6.30 21.02 -21.80
N GLY A 52 7.21 20.41 -22.58
CA GLY A 52 7.12 20.40 -24.05
C GLY A 52 5.89 19.68 -24.59
N ILE A 53 5.46 18.59 -23.93
CA ILE A 53 4.25 17.84 -24.30
C ILE A 53 3.01 18.68 -24.05
N LEU A 54 2.97 19.41 -22.93
CA LEU A 54 1.85 20.28 -22.58
C LEU A 54 1.74 21.49 -23.50
N ALA A 55 2.87 22.01 -24.00
CA ALA A 55 2.87 23.11 -24.96
C ALA A 55 2.09 22.78 -26.26
N ASP A 56 2.10 21.52 -26.67
CA ASP A 56 1.36 21.04 -27.85
C ASP A 56 -0.17 21.16 -27.66
N SER A 57 -0.67 21.31 -26.44
CA SER A 57 -2.10 21.53 -26.15
C SER A 57 -2.58 22.95 -26.46
N GLY A 58 -1.67 23.92 -26.51
CA GLY A 58 -1.98 25.35 -26.59
C GLY A 58 -2.66 25.92 -25.34
N ILE A 59 -2.70 25.17 -24.23
CA ILE A 59 -3.31 25.58 -22.96
C ILE A 59 -2.23 26.09 -22.02
N GLN A 60 -2.51 27.21 -21.34
CA GLN A 60 -1.74 27.64 -20.18
C GLN A 60 -2.31 27.01 -18.93
N PHE A 61 -1.45 26.36 -18.13
CA PHE A 61 -1.82 25.73 -16.87
C PHE A 61 -1.34 26.60 -15.71
N ASP A 62 -2.26 26.92 -14.80
CA ASP A 62 -1.96 27.68 -13.56
C ASP A 62 -1.46 26.78 -12.42
N SER A 63 -1.45 25.48 -12.60
CA SER A 63 -1.05 24.48 -11.60
C SER A 63 0.15 23.68 -12.10
N ASP A 64 1.06 23.33 -11.19
CA ASP A 64 2.15 22.37 -11.39
C ASP A 64 1.76 20.93 -10.93
N ASN A 65 0.51 20.74 -10.49
CA ASN A 65 -0.01 19.45 -10.05
C ASN A 65 -0.54 18.65 -11.24
N LEU A 66 -0.01 17.45 -11.43
CA LEU A 66 -0.45 16.55 -12.51
C LEU A 66 -1.97 16.29 -12.50
N GLU A 67 -2.60 16.21 -11.32
CA GLU A 67 -4.04 15.93 -11.21
C GLU A 67 -4.89 17.05 -11.83
N ASP A 68 -4.53 18.31 -11.58
CA ASP A 68 -5.22 19.48 -12.14
C ASP A 68 -5.01 19.56 -13.66
N ILE A 69 -3.76 19.37 -14.09
CA ILE A 69 -3.38 19.40 -15.50
C ILE A 69 -4.08 18.31 -16.27
N TYR A 70 -4.03 17.07 -15.78
CA TYR A 70 -4.63 15.92 -16.44
C TYR A 70 -6.16 16.03 -16.48
N SER A 71 -6.80 16.51 -15.41
CA SER A 71 -8.26 16.74 -15.39
C SER A 71 -8.66 17.75 -16.45
N THR A 72 -7.90 18.85 -16.61
CA THR A 72 -8.14 19.87 -17.65
C THR A 72 -8.03 19.27 -19.06
N LEU A 73 -7.00 18.45 -19.31
CA LEU A 73 -6.82 17.76 -20.59
C LEU A 73 -7.94 16.74 -20.87
N ALA A 74 -8.42 16.05 -19.84
CA ALA A 74 -9.45 15.02 -19.95
C ALA A 74 -10.84 15.57 -20.27
N GLU A 75 -11.13 16.81 -19.87
CA GLU A 75 -12.39 17.51 -20.17
C GLU A 75 -12.48 18.00 -21.63
N ARG A 76 -11.37 17.93 -22.38
CA ARG A 76 -11.25 18.49 -23.74
C ARG A 76 -11.02 17.40 -24.78
N ASN A 77 -11.90 17.35 -25.77
CA ASN A 77 -11.79 16.40 -26.89
C ASN A 77 -10.64 16.73 -27.87
N ASP A 78 -10.27 17.99 -27.97
CA ASP A 78 -9.18 18.47 -28.85
C ASP A 78 -7.78 18.17 -28.27
N CYS A 79 -7.68 17.75 -27.01
CA CYS A 79 -6.43 17.44 -26.34
C CYS A 79 -6.14 15.92 -26.24
N THR A 80 -6.88 15.08 -26.93
CA THR A 80 -6.73 13.61 -26.85
C THR A 80 -5.30 13.15 -27.15
N TYR A 81 -4.67 13.69 -28.19
CA TYR A 81 -3.30 13.37 -28.56
C TYR A 81 -2.29 13.72 -27.44
N VAL A 82 -2.41 14.93 -26.88
CA VAL A 82 -1.52 15.39 -25.78
C VAL A 82 -1.70 14.50 -24.54
N ARG A 83 -2.94 14.17 -24.23
CA ARG A 83 -3.27 13.28 -23.10
C ARG A 83 -2.65 11.90 -23.28
N GLU A 84 -2.85 11.25 -24.42
CA GLU A 84 -2.31 9.92 -24.70
C GLU A 84 -0.77 9.89 -24.68
N LYS A 85 -0.14 10.96 -25.18
CA LYS A 85 1.32 11.12 -25.12
C LYS A 85 1.79 11.26 -23.67
N LEU A 86 1.09 12.07 -22.86
CA LEU A 86 1.39 12.23 -21.44
C LEU A 86 1.20 10.92 -20.67
N GLU A 87 0.12 10.18 -20.91
CA GLU A 87 -0.14 8.85 -20.33
C GLU A 87 0.99 7.88 -20.66
N THR A 88 1.47 7.88 -21.88
CA THR A 88 2.59 7.04 -22.34
C THR A 88 3.88 7.37 -21.61
N GLU A 89 4.21 8.65 -21.49
CA GLU A 89 5.44 9.08 -20.78
C GLU A 89 5.38 8.80 -19.27
N ILE A 90 4.20 8.99 -18.66
CA ILE A 90 3.98 8.60 -17.26
C ILE A 90 4.17 7.09 -17.07
N PHE A 91 3.59 6.29 -17.96
CA PHE A 91 3.77 4.83 -17.92
C PHE A 91 5.25 4.43 -18.08
N ASN A 92 5.94 5.02 -19.04
CA ASN A 92 7.37 4.78 -19.30
C ASN A 92 8.22 5.14 -18.07
N TYR A 93 7.95 6.30 -17.46
CA TYR A 93 8.66 6.74 -16.27
C TYR A 93 8.53 5.74 -15.12
N PHE A 94 7.30 5.36 -14.75
CA PHE A 94 7.11 4.42 -13.64
C PHE A 94 7.59 3.00 -13.97
N SER A 95 7.56 2.61 -15.26
CA SER A 95 8.10 1.34 -15.72
C SER A 95 9.63 1.28 -15.67
N SER A 96 10.31 2.44 -15.80
CA SER A 96 11.78 2.52 -15.76
C SER A 96 12.36 2.40 -14.35
N LEU A 97 11.54 2.59 -13.31
CA LEU A 97 12.02 2.50 -11.94
C LEU A 97 12.38 1.06 -11.56
N GLU A 98 13.57 0.89 -11.02
CA GLU A 98 14.11 -0.39 -10.55
C GLU A 98 14.39 -0.38 -9.06
N ILE A 99 13.95 -1.41 -8.34
CA ILE A 99 14.21 -1.49 -6.90
C ILE A 99 15.73 -1.59 -6.63
N PRO A 100 16.29 -0.86 -5.64
CA PRO A 100 17.69 -1.00 -5.23
C PRO A 100 18.05 -2.46 -4.91
N ASP A 101 19.30 -2.84 -5.14
CA ASP A 101 19.78 -4.18 -4.78
C ASP A 101 19.84 -4.39 -3.25
N THR A 102 19.88 -3.32 -2.48
CA THR A 102 19.81 -3.33 -1.03
C THR A 102 18.37 -3.59 -0.55
N ILE A 103 18.22 -4.08 0.67
CA ILE A 103 16.92 -4.23 1.32
C ILE A 103 16.27 -2.84 1.51
N THR A 104 14.99 -2.77 1.23
CA THR A 104 14.18 -1.57 1.36
C THR A 104 13.11 -1.73 2.44
N LYS A 105 12.44 -0.65 2.83
CA LYS A 105 11.29 -0.74 3.74
C LYS A 105 10.13 -1.53 3.14
N TYR A 106 10.00 -1.59 1.81
CA TYR A 106 9.02 -2.47 1.15
C TYR A 106 9.29 -3.95 1.40
N ASP A 107 10.57 -4.38 1.43
CA ASP A 107 10.92 -5.75 1.76
C ASP A 107 10.52 -6.10 3.21
N LEU A 108 10.81 -5.19 4.16
CA LEU A 108 10.45 -5.37 5.55
C LEU A 108 8.93 -5.37 5.73
N LEU A 109 8.21 -4.47 5.07
CA LEU A 109 6.75 -4.40 5.08
C LEU A 109 6.12 -5.73 4.62
N ILE A 110 6.58 -6.24 3.48
CA ILE A 110 6.06 -7.50 2.90
C ILE A 110 6.31 -8.67 3.86
N LEU A 111 7.53 -8.76 4.42
CA LEU A 111 7.87 -9.81 5.39
C LEU A 111 7.21 -9.65 6.76
N SER A 112 6.72 -8.45 7.09
CA SER A 112 5.96 -8.23 8.33
C SER A 112 4.56 -8.82 8.30
N LEU A 113 4.09 -9.24 7.14
CA LEU A 113 2.74 -9.72 6.88
C LEU A 113 2.75 -11.19 6.42
N THR A 114 1.57 -11.81 6.44
CA THR A 114 1.35 -13.21 6.06
C THR A 114 0.22 -13.29 5.04
N ARG A 115 -0.08 -14.50 4.52
CA ARG A 115 -1.16 -14.68 3.53
C ARG A 115 -2.57 -14.36 4.04
N LYS A 116 -2.77 -14.20 5.37
CA LYS A 116 -4.05 -13.71 5.91
C LYS A 116 -4.21 -12.19 5.74
N ASP A 117 -3.11 -11.48 5.49
CA ASP A 117 -3.01 -10.02 5.47
C ASP A 117 -3.03 -9.47 4.03
N CYS A 118 -3.19 -8.17 3.90
CA CYS A 118 -3.29 -7.52 2.60
C CYS A 118 -2.50 -6.21 2.53
N ILE A 119 -1.86 -5.98 1.38
CA ILE A 119 -1.31 -4.67 1.00
C ILE A 119 -2.10 -4.15 -0.20
N ALA A 120 -2.79 -3.03 -0.04
CA ALA A 120 -3.50 -2.34 -1.10
C ALA A 120 -2.74 -1.07 -1.49
N THR A 121 -2.31 -0.96 -2.75
CA THR A 121 -1.52 0.18 -3.21
C THR A 121 -2.27 1.04 -4.21
N PHE A 122 -2.12 2.36 -4.05
CA PHE A 122 -2.52 3.38 -5.03
C PHE A 122 -1.39 3.69 -6.03
N ASN A 123 -0.17 3.15 -5.80
CA ASN A 123 1.02 3.50 -6.56
C ASN A 123 1.06 2.79 -7.91
N TRP A 124 1.41 3.54 -8.93
CA TRP A 124 1.61 3.03 -10.29
C TRP A 124 2.95 2.33 -10.47
N ASP A 125 3.98 2.72 -9.69
CA ASP A 125 5.33 2.16 -9.81
C ASP A 125 5.37 0.67 -9.46
N GLY A 126 6.38 -0.01 -10.01
CA GLY A 126 6.56 -1.45 -9.84
C GLY A 126 7.44 -1.86 -8.65
N LEU A 127 7.90 -0.91 -7.81
CA LEU A 127 8.92 -1.20 -6.78
C LEU A 127 8.40 -2.15 -5.69
N LEU A 128 7.12 -1.97 -5.27
CA LEU A 128 6.48 -2.89 -4.33
C LEU A 128 6.35 -4.31 -4.91
N VAL A 129 6.08 -4.44 -6.22
CA VAL A 129 6.02 -5.73 -6.93
C VAL A 129 7.39 -6.39 -6.98
N ASP A 130 8.45 -5.60 -7.23
CA ASP A 130 9.83 -6.11 -7.24
C ASP A 130 10.26 -6.58 -5.85
N ALA A 131 9.94 -5.82 -4.80
CA ALA A 131 10.17 -6.24 -3.42
C ALA A 131 9.45 -7.56 -3.11
N TYR A 132 8.18 -7.68 -3.52
CA TYR A 132 7.41 -8.91 -3.32
C TYR A 132 8.07 -10.11 -4.00
N ARG A 133 8.51 -9.97 -5.26
CA ARG A 133 9.24 -11.03 -5.99
C ARG A 133 10.56 -11.39 -5.31
N ARG A 134 11.23 -10.42 -4.70
CA ARG A 134 12.46 -10.67 -3.94
C ARG A 134 12.17 -11.46 -2.66
N MET A 135 11.08 -11.14 -1.95
CA MET A 135 10.69 -11.83 -0.73
C MET A 135 10.14 -13.25 -0.95
N LEU A 136 9.61 -13.55 -2.15
CA LEU A 136 9.28 -14.94 -2.55
C LEU A 136 10.49 -15.89 -2.52
N LYS A 137 11.73 -15.37 -2.53
CA LYS A 137 12.94 -16.19 -2.35
C LYS A 137 13.13 -16.65 -0.89
N ILE A 138 12.42 -16.02 0.06
CA ILE A 138 12.48 -16.36 1.48
C ILE A 138 11.28 -17.23 1.88
N THR A 139 10.08 -16.86 1.47
CA THR A 139 8.83 -17.55 1.82
C THR A 139 7.72 -17.26 0.81
N ASP A 140 6.81 -18.22 0.63
CA ASP A 140 5.58 -18.04 -0.15
C ASP A 140 4.37 -17.61 0.72
N ASN A 141 4.54 -17.61 2.05
CA ASN A 141 3.54 -17.11 2.98
C ASN A 141 3.63 -15.59 3.09
N LEU A 142 3.23 -14.90 2.04
CA LEU A 142 3.24 -13.43 1.89
C LEU A 142 1.82 -12.89 1.76
N PRO A 143 1.60 -11.58 2.04
CA PRO A 143 0.28 -10.97 1.97
C PRO A 143 -0.29 -10.96 0.55
N GLN A 144 -1.61 -10.86 0.44
CA GLN A 144 -2.24 -10.52 -0.82
C GLN A 144 -1.91 -9.07 -1.21
N MET A 145 -1.63 -8.83 -2.51
CA MET A 145 -1.40 -7.48 -3.01
C MET A 145 -2.56 -7.04 -3.89
N LEU A 146 -3.05 -5.82 -3.67
CA LEU A 146 -4.12 -5.20 -4.46
C LEU A 146 -3.62 -3.90 -5.10
N PHE A 147 -4.05 -3.64 -6.34
CA PHE A 147 -3.59 -2.53 -7.17
C PHE A 147 -4.78 -1.64 -7.52
N LEU A 148 -5.13 -0.73 -6.61
CA LEU A 148 -6.38 0.04 -6.67
C LEU A 148 -6.43 1.04 -7.84
N HIS A 149 -5.26 1.52 -8.30
CA HIS A 149 -5.12 2.41 -9.46
C HIS A 149 -4.37 1.76 -10.65
N GLY A 150 -4.25 0.42 -10.64
CA GLY A 150 -3.41 -0.29 -11.59
C GLY A 150 -1.93 -0.20 -11.24
N ASN A 151 -1.08 -0.84 -12.05
CA ASN A 151 0.37 -0.87 -11.80
C ASN A 151 1.12 -1.23 -13.09
N VAL A 152 2.28 -0.62 -13.30
CA VAL A 152 3.08 -0.82 -14.52
C VAL A 152 3.66 -2.23 -14.67
N LYS A 153 3.85 -2.98 -13.58
CA LYS A 153 4.40 -4.35 -13.61
C LYS A 153 3.35 -5.45 -13.47
N VAL A 154 2.07 -5.08 -13.39
CA VAL A 154 0.98 -6.03 -13.17
C VAL A 154 0.16 -6.22 -14.43
N GLY A 155 -0.16 -7.47 -14.71
CA GLY A 155 -1.11 -7.87 -15.74
C GLY A 155 -2.18 -8.79 -15.18
N TYR A 156 -3.24 -8.99 -15.93
CA TYR A 156 -4.37 -9.82 -15.55
C TYR A 156 -4.89 -10.68 -16.70
N CYS A 157 -5.47 -11.80 -16.35
CA CYS A 157 -6.11 -12.70 -17.29
C CYS A 157 -7.53 -12.23 -17.59
N THR A 158 -7.83 -11.88 -18.83
CA THR A 158 -9.16 -11.46 -19.28
C THR A 158 -10.20 -12.57 -19.25
N LYS A 159 -9.77 -13.86 -19.13
CA LYS A 159 -10.66 -15.03 -19.09
C LYS A 159 -10.94 -15.51 -17.66
N CYS A 160 -9.92 -15.48 -16.78
CA CYS A 160 -9.99 -16.12 -15.46
C CYS A 160 -9.98 -15.10 -14.31
N GLY A 161 -9.71 -13.82 -14.56
CA GLY A 161 -9.55 -12.80 -13.51
C GLY A 161 -8.27 -12.91 -12.69
N ASN A 162 -7.44 -13.97 -12.85
CA ASN A 162 -6.15 -14.07 -12.19
C ASN A 162 -5.23 -12.93 -12.61
N TYR A 163 -4.37 -12.47 -11.72
CA TYR A 163 -3.39 -11.43 -11.99
C TYR A 163 -2.01 -11.80 -11.46
N GLY A 164 -1.00 -11.11 -11.93
CA GLY A 164 0.39 -11.33 -11.56
C GLY A 164 1.32 -10.44 -12.36
N TYR A 165 2.59 -10.81 -12.45
CA TYR A 165 3.57 -10.05 -13.21
C TYR A 165 3.21 -10.08 -14.70
N HIS A 166 3.14 -8.89 -15.33
CA HIS A 166 2.56 -8.70 -16.68
C HIS A 166 3.20 -9.53 -17.80
N THR A 167 4.48 -9.92 -17.63
CA THR A 167 5.18 -10.75 -18.64
C THR A 167 4.87 -12.25 -18.52
N TYR A 168 4.07 -12.66 -17.54
CA TYR A 168 3.72 -14.06 -17.31
C TYR A 168 2.40 -14.42 -17.97
N CYS A 169 2.12 -15.73 -18.00
CA CYS A 169 0.83 -16.27 -18.41
C CYS A 169 -0.01 -16.66 -17.19
N CYS A 170 -1.31 -16.66 -17.37
CA CYS A 170 -2.25 -17.13 -16.37
C CYS A 170 -1.97 -18.58 -15.97
N PRO A 171 -1.76 -18.90 -14.69
CA PRO A 171 -1.47 -20.27 -14.26
C PRO A 171 -2.63 -21.24 -14.49
N ARG A 172 -3.87 -20.72 -14.66
CA ARG A 172 -5.07 -21.52 -14.86
C ARG A 172 -5.33 -21.86 -16.33
N CYS A 173 -5.20 -20.90 -17.24
CA CYS A 173 -5.59 -21.07 -18.65
C CYS A 173 -4.47 -20.78 -19.64
N HIS A 174 -3.26 -20.51 -19.16
CA HIS A 174 -2.05 -20.24 -19.94
C HIS A 174 -2.15 -19.06 -20.94
N THR A 175 -3.23 -18.26 -20.87
CA THR A 175 -3.35 -17.03 -21.65
C THR A 175 -2.34 -15.99 -21.14
N PRO A 176 -1.58 -15.30 -22.00
CA PRO A 176 -0.73 -14.20 -21.59
C PRO A 176 -1.53 -13.15 -20.83
N PHE A 177 -0.94 -12.56 -19.79
CA PHE A 177 -1.60 -11.49 -19.06
C PHE A 177 -1.69 -10.22 -19.92
N ALA A 178 -2.87 -9.60 -19.92
CA ALA A 178 -3.04 -8.25 -20.43
C ALA A 178 -2.49 -7.25 -19.42
N GLN A 179 -1.76 -6.23 -19.89
CA GLN A 179 -1.22 -5.16 -19.03
C GLN A 179 -2.34 -4.45 -18.27
N SER A 180 -2.14 -4.25 -16.98
CA SER A 180 -3.03 -3.43 -16.16
C SER A 180 -3.05 -1.99 -16.69
N LYS A 181 -4.24 -1.42 -16.87
CA LYS A 181 -4.39 -0.01 -17.14
C LYS A 181 -4.13 0.80 -15.89
N LEU A 182 -3.46 1.94 -16.03
CA LEU A 182 -3.34 2.91 -14.96
C LEU A 182 -4.64 3.75 -14.90
N LEU A 183 -5.11 4.02 -13.69
CA LEU A 183 -6.16 5.01 -13.48
C LEU A 183 -5.53 6.37 -13.25
N PHE A 184 -5.62 7.21 -14.26
CA PHE A 184 -5.09 8.57 -14.19
C PHE A 184 -5.98 9.47 -13.31
N PRO A 185 -5.41 10.54 -12.74
CA PRO A 185 -6.08 11.37 -11.76
C PRO A 185 -7.08 12.34 -12.44
N ILE A 186 -8.29 11.86 -12.69
CA ILE A 186 -9.43 12.68 -13.09
C ILE A 186 -10.39 12.86 -11.91
N ARG A 187 -11.11 13.98 -11.87
CA ARG A 187 -12.04 14.32 -10.77
C ARG A 187 -13.14 13.27 -10.56
N HIS A 188 -13.57 12.61 -11.63
CA HIS A 188 -14.58 11.55 -11.60
C HIS A 188 -14.02 10.28 -12.22
N LYS A 189 -13.29 9.49 -11.43
CA LYS A 189 -12.78 8.17 -11.85
C LYS A 189 -13.92 7.17 -11.84
N ASN A 190 -14.15 6.46 -12.94
CA ASN A 190 -15.10 5.36 -12.95
C ASN A 190 -14.39 4.03 -12.71
N TYR A 191 -14.25 3.63 -11.45
CA TYR A 191 -13.65 2.36 -11.05
C TYR A 191 -14.40 1.13 -11.61
N ASN A 192 -15.66 1.29 -12.02
CA ASN A 192 -16.46 0.20 -12.56
C ASN A 192 -16.21 -0.10 -14.04
N ASN A 193 -15.57 0.81 -14.79
CA ASN A 193 -15.31 0.62 -16.22
C ASN A 193 -14.20 -0.38 -16.54
N ASN A 194 -13.40 -0.77 -15.54
CA ASN A 194 -12.34 -1.77 -15.70
C ASN A 194 -12.59 -2.92 -14.72
N THR A 195 -12.92 -4.09 -15.26
CA THR A 195 -13.25 -5.28 -14.46
C THR A 195 -12.11 -5.67 -13.50
N PHE A 196 -10.85 -5.52 -13.89
CA PHE A 196 -9.71 -5.81 -13.03
C PHE A 196 -9.69 -4.85 -11.83
N ILE A 197 -9.76 -3.55 -12.08
CA ILE A 197 -9.76 -2.53 -11.02
C ILE A 197 -10.96 -2.70 -10.09
N LYS A 198 -12.15 -2.92 -10.65
CA LYS A 198 -13.36 -3.19 -9.86
C LYS A 198 -13.14 -4.37 -8.92
N THR A 199 -12.62 -5.48 -9.43
CA THR A 199 -12.32 -6.66 -8.59
C THR A 199 -11.30 -6.35 -7.49
N GLN A 200 -10.27 -5.53 -7.77
CA GLN A 200 -9.31 -5.11 -6.74
C GLN A 200 -10.00 -4.33 -5.60
N TRP A 201 -10.92 -3.43 -5.95
CA TRP A 201 -11.71 -2.68 -4.98
C TRP A 201 -12.70 -3.55 -4.19
N ASP A 202 -13.40 -4.48 -4.86
CA ASP A 202 -14.32 -5.41 -4.18
C ASP A 202 -13.58 -6.25 -3.11
N ILE A 203 -12.39 -6.76 -3.44
CA ILE A 203 -11.53 -7.52 -2.50
C ILE A 203 -11.00 -6.58 -1.39
N PHE A 204 -10.61 -5.36 -1.73
CA PHE A 204 -10.15 -4.38 -0.74
C PHE A 204 -11.22 -4.07 0.30
N GLU A 205 -12.47 -3.85 -0.13
CA GLU A 205 -13.60 -3.61 0.76
C GLU A 205 -13.84 -4.81 1.70
N ASP A 206 -13.67 -6.04 1.22
CA ASP A 206 -13.76 -7.24 2.05
C ASP A 206 -12.64 -7.30 3.11
N PHE A 207 -11.39 -7.06 2.71
CA PHE A 207 -10.28 -6.97 3.67
C PHE A 207 -10.48 -5.87 4.69
N LEU A 208 -10.87 -4.67 4.25
CA LEU A 208 -11.11 -3.53 5.14
C LEU A 208 -12.22 -3.86 6.15
N SER A 209 -13.29 -4.52 5.70
CA SER A 209 -14.39 -4.96 6.55
C SER A 209 -13.97 -5.97 7.61
N ASN A 210 -12.92 -6.75 7.37
CA ASN A 210 -12.44 -7.81 8.26
C ASN A 210 -11.17 -7.44 9.04
N ALA A 211 -10.49 -6.34 8.71
CA ALA A 211 -9.23 -5.96 9.32
C ALA A 211 -9.35 -5.73 10.83
N ALA A 212 -8.37 -6.20 11.59
CA ALA A 212 -8.17 -5.85 12.99
C ALA A 212 -7.31 -4.58 13.12
N ILE A 213 -6.32 -4.44 12.25
CA ILE A 213 -5.46 -3.27 12.16
C ILE A 213 -5.47 -2.76 10.73
N VAL A 214 -5.56 -1.45 10.57
CA VAL A 214 -5.34 -0.77 9.29
C VAL A 214 -4.13 0.13 9.44
N THR A 215 -3.11 -0.07 8.60
CA THR A 215 -1.97 0.84 8.51
C THR A 215 -2.03 1.62 7.21
N ILE A 216 -1.97 2.95 7.29
CA ILE A 216 -1.92 3.86 6.15
C ILE A 216 -0.49 4.34 6.03
N TYR A 217 0.16 4.02 4.92
CA TYR A 217 1.57 4.32 4.71
C TYR A 217 1.77 5.21 3.48
N GLY A 218 2.04 6.49 3.73
CA GLY A 218 2.35 7.47 2.69
C GLY A 218 1.22 7.75 1.69
N TYR A 219 -0.04 7.55 2.08
CA TYR A 219 -1.22 7.92 1.31
C TYR A 219 -1.94 9.09 1.99
N SER A 220 -2.02 10.22 1.31
CA SER A 220 -2.52 11.48 1.88
C SER A 220 -4.03 11.66 1.74
N ALA A 221 -4.75 10.70 1.13
CA ALA A 221 -6.18 10.81 0.80
C ALA A 221 -6.51 12.15 0.10
N PRO A 222 -5.92 12.43 -1.07
CA PRO A 222 -6.08 13.73 -1.72
C PRO A 222 -7.55 13.97 -2.03
N LYS A 223 -8.04 15.20 -1.77
CA LYS A 223 -9.45 15.58 -2.00
C LYS A 223 -9.91 15.41 -3.45
N THR A 224 -8.98 15.30 -4.38
CA THR A 224 -9.22 15.00 -5.79
C THR A 224 -9.58 13.54 -6.05
N ASP A 225 -9.25 12.62 -5.12
CA ASP A 225 -9.59 11.20 -5.23
C ASP A 225 -10.94 10.89 -4.54
N VAL A 226 -11.98 11.63 -4.97
CA VAL A 226 -13.33 11.63 -4.36
C VAL A 226 -13.88 10.21 -4.24
N GLU A 227 -13.78 9.42 -5.32
CA GLU A 227 -14.37 8.07 -5.37
C GLU A 227 -13.65 7.09 -4.42
N ALA A 228 -12.31 7.18 -4.29
CA ALA A 228 -11.56 6.40 -3.31
C ALA A 228 -11.96 6.76 -1.87
N ILE A 229 -12.07 8.07 -1.60
CA ILE A 229 -12.50 8.57 -0.28
C ILE A 229 -13.92 8.10 0.04
N GLU A 230 -14.86 8.17 -0.92
CA GLU A 230 -16.24 7.70 -0.72
C GLU A 230 -16.30 6.19 -0.47
N LYS A 231 -15.51 5.40 -1.18
CA LYS A 231 -15.40 3.95 -0.95
C LYS A 231 -14.82 3.63 0.43
N LEU A 232 -13.76 4.32 0.82
CA LEU A 232 -13.18 4.21 2.17
C LEU A 232 -14.23 4.57 3.23
N LYS A 233 -14.90 5.72 3.11
CA LYS A 233 -15.97 6.14 4.04
C LYS A 233 -17.07 5.10 4.14
N SER A 234 -17.58 4.61 3.02
CA SER A 234 -18.67 3.63 2.99
C SER A 234 -18.29 2.33 3.68
N ALA A 235 -17.05 1.88 3.51
CA ALA A 235 -16.54 0.70 4.19
C ALA A 235 -16.37 0.96 5.71
N PHE A 236 -15.82 2.10 6.11
CA PHE A 236 -15.70 2.48 7.52
C PHE A 236 -17.08 2.59 8.21
N ILE A 237 -18.09 3.19 7.57
CA ILE A 237 -19.46 3.28 8.10
C ILE A 237 -20.05 1.90 8.35
N ARG A 238 -19.93 0.98 7.38
CA ARG A 238 -20.46 -0.39 7.53
C ARG A 238 -19.84 -1.12 8.71
N ILE A 239 -18.54 -0.94 8.92
CA ILE A 239 -17.82 -1.61 10.01
C ILE A 239 -18.25 -1.08 11.37
N THR A 240 -18.44 0.22 11.52
CA THR A 240 -18.82 0.83 12.80
C THR A 240 -20.25 0.49 13.23
N GLN A 241 -21.12 0.06 12.33
CA GLN A 241 -22.44 -0.45 12.66
C GLN A 241 -22.41 -1.86 13.28
N ASP A 242 -21.47 -2.70 12.86
CA ASP A 242 -21.41 -4.09 13.27
C ASP A 242 -20.27 -4.40 14.26
N ARG A 243 -19.19 -3.61 14.22
CA ARG A 243 -18.04 -3.74 15.12
C ARG A 243 -17.09 -2.53 14.98
N TYR A 244 -16.21 -2.35 15.97
CA TYR A 244 -15.20 -1.30 15.97
C TYR A 244 -13.91 -1.80 15.31
N PHE A 245 -13.21 -0.91 14.59
CA PHE A 245 -11.80 -1.11 14.29
C PHE A 245 -11.02 -1.15 15.58
N ASP A 246 -10.08 -2.05 15.62
CA ASP A 246 -9.29 -2.20 16.82
C ASP A 246 -8.14 -1.19 16.83
N GLN A 247 -7.50 -0.94 15.66
CA GLN A 247 -6.43 0.04 15.56
C GLN A 247 -6.25 0.58 14.14
N ILE A 248 -6.00 1.89 14.03
CA ILE A 248 -5.49 2.52 12.80
C ILE A 248 -4.16 3.17 13.12
N GLN A 249 -3.15 2.90 12.27
CA GLN A 249 -1.85 3.54 12.31
C GLN A 249 -1.61 4.30 11.01
N ILE A 250 -1.23 5.58 11.09
CA ILE A 250 -0.79 6.38 9.94
C ILE A 250 0.70 6.57 10.06
N ILE A 251 1.47 6.13 9.07
CA ILE A 251 2.90 6.39 8.97
C ILE A 251 3.08 7.64 8.13
N GLU A 252 3.63 8.68 8.75
CA GLU A 252 3.89 9.96 8.13
C GLU A 252 5.36 10.38 8.35
N ARG A 253 5.89 11.22 7.46
CA ARG A 253 7.26 11.72 7.57
C ARG A 253 7.47 12.53 8.87
N PRO A 254 8.66 12.53 9.46
CA PRO A 254 8.98 13.38 10.61
C PRO A 254 8.69 14.86 10.34
N GLY A 255 8.17 15.55 11.35
CA GLY A 255 7.85 16.98 11.25
C GLY A 255 6.54 17.30 10.52
N PHE A 256 5.67 16.31 10.32
CA PHE A 256 4.33 16.53 9.77
C PHE A 256 3.48 17.43 10.70
N ASN A 257 2.55 18.16 10.11
CA ASN A 257 1.53 18.87 10.86
C ASN A 257 0.34 17.93 11.15
N ARG A 258 0.07 17.67 12.43
CA ARG A 258 -1.06 16.81 12.85
C ARG A 258 -2.41 17.33 12.35
N ASN A 259 -2.58 18.64 12.25
CA ASN A 259 -3.82 19.23 11.77
C ASN A 259 -4.05 18.94 10.28
N ASP A 260 -2.99 18.89 9.47
CA ASP A 260 -3.11 18.57 8.05
C ASP A 260 -3.56 17.12 7.85
N ILE A 261 -3.00 16.19 8.65
CA ILE A 261 -3.43 14.78 8.64
C ILE A 261 -4.86 14.65 9.13
N SER A 262 -5.19 15.31 10.26
CA SER A 262 -6.55 15.29 10.78
C SER A 262 -7.55 15.85 9.77
N SER A 263 -7.21 16.94 9.06
CA SER A 263 -8.06 17.50 8.02
C SER A 263 -8.22 16.58 6.80
N ALA A 264 -7.14 15.92 6.36
CA ALA A 264 -7.21 14.97 5.25
C ALA A 264 -8.11 13.76 5.56
N TRP A 265 -8.12 13.35 6.84
CA TRP A 265 -8.87 12.19 7.32
C TRP A 265 -10.10 12.57 8.18
N GLU A 266 -10.50 13.87 8.23
CA GLU A 266 -11.57 14.40 9.08
C GLU A 266 -12.89 13.66 8.86
N ASP A 267 -13.24 13.41 7.63
CA ASP A 267 -14.45 12.67 7.26
C ASP A 267 -14.43 11.21 7.72
N LEU A 268 -13.24 10.61 7.89
CA LEU A 268 -13.04 9.26 8.37
C LEU A 268 -12.83 9.24 9.90
N SER A 269 -12.26 10.32 10.47
CA SER A 269 -11.94 10.41 11.91
C SER A 269 -13.15 10.32 12.81
N THR A 270 -14.31 10.75 12.33
CA THR A 270 -15.61 10.63 13.06
C THR A 270 -15.95 9.19 13.43
N TYR A 271 -15.47 8.23 12.62
CA TYR A 271 -15.70 6.79 12.82
C TYR A 271 -14.57 6.07 13.56
N ILE A 272 -13.45 6.77 13.85
CA ILE A 272 -12.21 6.17 14.35
C ILE A 272 -11.87 6.63 15.77
N HIS A 273 -12.80 7.23 16.48
CA HIS A 273 -12.56 7.83 17.80
C HIS A 273 -11.76 6.91 18.75
N GLY A 274 -10.58 7.36 19.16
CA GLY A 274 -9.76 6.75 20.18
C GLY A 274 -8.78 5.66 19.73
N HIS A 275 -8.82 5.24 18.46
CA HIS A 275 -7.99 4.15 17.93
C HIS A 275 -7.04 4.58 16.80
N LEU A 276 -6.75 5.88 16.70
CA LEU A 276 -5.84 6.42 15.69
C LEU A 276 -4.48 6.76 16.30
N GLU A 277 -3.42 6.16 15.78
CA GLU A 277 -2.04 6.49 16.10
C GLU A 277 -1.31 7.03 14.87
N ILE A 278 -0.56 8.12 15.04
CA ILE A 278 0.33 8.63 14.01
C ILE A 278 1.75 8.27 14.39
N LYS A 279 2.45 7.59 13.48
CA LYS A 279 3.82 7.11 13.62
C LYS A 279 4.74 7.86 12.67
N GLU A 280 5.92 8.24 13.12
CA GLU A 280 6.92 8.96 12.31
C GLU A 280 7.82 8.02 11.48
N SER A 281 7.68 6.72 11.68
CA SER A 281 8.47 5.71 10.99
C SER A 281 7.73 4.38 10.91
N PHE A 282 8.01 3.61 9.85
CA PHE A 282 7.64 2.21 9.77
C PHE A 282 8.08 1.41 11.01
N PHE A 283 9.26 1.73 11.55
CA PHE A 283 9.84 1.03 12.70
C PHE A 283 9.10 1.27 14.02
N ASP A 284 8.21 2.26 14.08
CA ASP A 284 7.40 2.57 15.26
C ASP A 284 6.02 1.89 15.24
N THR A 285 5.78 1.01 14.25
CA THR A 285 4.50 0.32 14.04
C THR A 285 4.49 -1.11 14.57
N TYR A 286 3.29 -1.67 14.75
CA TYR A 286 3.13 -3.10 15.06
C TYR A 286 3.71 -4.02 13.97
N LEU A 287 3.82 -3.54 12.72
CA LEU A 287 4.46 -4.29 11.63
C LEU A 287 5.94 -4.58 11.89
N ALA A 288 6.67 -3.57 12.35
CA ALA A 288 8.09 -3.71 12.66
C ALA A 288 8.32 -4.33 14.02
N GLU A 289 7.49 -4.03 15.00
CA GLU A 289 7.62 -4.53 16.35
C GLU A 289 7.27 -6.03 16.47
N PHE A 290 6.24 -6.46 15.74
CA PHE A 290 5.76 -7.85 15.74
C PHE A 290 5.63 -8.36 14.30
N PRO A 291 6.74 -8.47 13.53
CA PRO A 291 6.68 -8.95 12.16
C PRO A 291 5.99 -10.32 12.10
N ARG A 292 5.08 -10.48 11.14
CA ARG A 292 4.21 -11.65 10.90
C ARG A 292 3.12 -11.90 11.95
N ARG A 293 3.04 -11.04 12.99
CA ARG A 293 2.16 -11.20 14.16
C ARG A 293 1.68 -9.88 14.72
N SER A 294 1.50 -8.89 13.86
CA SER A 294 1.13 -7.55 14.27
C SER A 294 -0.21 -7.51 15.02
N VAL A 295 -1.20 -8.30 14.59
CA VAL A 295 -2.51 -8.37 15.25
C VAL A 295 -2.41 -9.07 16.61
N GLU A 296 -1.64 -10.16 16.70
CA GLU A 296 -1.39 -10.86 17.95
C GLU A 296 -0.64 -9.99 18.95
N GLY A 297 0.39 -9.26 18.49
CA GLY A 297 1.14 -8.32 19.31
C GLY A 297 0.27 -7.21 19.87
N TYR A 298 -0.55 -6.59 18.99
CA TYR A 298 -1.54 -5.61 19.39
C TYR A 298 -2.50 -6.15 20.45
N THR A 299 -3.08 -7.33 20.20
CA THR A 299 -4.06 -7.95 21.07
C THR A 299 -3.47 -8.24 22.44
N LYS A 300 -2.26 -8.78 22.50
CA LYS A 300 -1.55 -9.04 23.77
C LYS A 300 -1.31 -7.75 24.55
N ARG A 301 -0.84 -6.71 23.88
CA ARG A 301 -0.53 -5.44 24.53
C ARG A 301 -1.78 -4.76 25.07
N ASN A 302 -2.83 -4.65 24.25
CA ASN A 302 -3.99 -3.83 24.58
C ASN A 302 -5.12 -4.58 25.27
N ILE A 303 -5.21 -5.90 25.09
CA ILE A 303 -6.26 -6.72 25.72
C ILE A 303 -5.73 -7.50 26.91
N ALA A 304 -4.57 -8.13 26.79
CA ALA A 304 -3.99 -8.93 27.85
C ALA A 304 -3.01 -8.16 28.77
N GLY A 305 -2.76 -6.87 28.51
CA GLY A 305 -1.88 -6.02 29.35
C GLY A 305 -0.39 -6.41 29.32
N TRP A 306 0.05 -7.11 28.26
CA TRP A 306 1.44 -7.51 28.11
C TRP A 306 2.29 -6.39 27.49
N TRP A 307 3.38 -5.99 28.15
CA TRP A 307 4.25 -4.88 27.74
C TRP A 307 5.62 -5.31 27.25
N GLY A 308 5.85 -6.60 27.03
CA GLY A 308 7.09 -7.11 26.44
C GLY A 308 7.24 -6.76 24.95
N SER A 309 8.49 -6.79 24.47
CA SER A 309 8.80 -6.67 23.03
C SER A 309 8.99 -8.04 22.38
N SER A 310 8.83 -8.11 21.07
CA SER A 310 9.21 -9.29 20.29
C SER A 310 10.72 -9.41 20.21
N ASN A 311 11.27 -10.63 20.37
CA ASN A 311 12.70 -10.89 20.15
C ASN A 311 13.09 -10.84 18.65
N LYS A 312 12.12 -10.62 17.75
CA LYS A 312 12.29 -10.60 16.28
C LYS A 312 11.80 -9.29 15.66
N THR A 313 11.85 -8.23 16.42
CA THR A 313 11.54 -6.86 15.97
C THR A 313 12.47 -6.42 14.85
N PHE A 314 11.96 -5.69 13.87
CA PHE A 314 12.80 -4.90 12.97
C PHE A 314 13.23 -3.62 13.68
N GLU A 315 14.49 -3.56 14.05
CA GLU A 315 15.04 -2.47 14.87
C GLU A 315 15.29 -1.22 14.06
N LYS A 316 14.90 -0.05 14.60
CA LYS A 316 15.06 1.27 13.95
C LYS A 316 16.54 1.60 13.70
N GLU A 317 17.41 1.28 14.64
CA GLU A 317 18.86 1.50 14.56
C GLU A 317 19.52 0.69 13.46
N LYS A 318 19.01 -0.51 13.19
CA LYS A 318 19.45 -1.34 12.08
C LYS A 318 18.86 -0.89 10.75
N GLY A 319 17.65 -0.33 10.78
CA GLY A 319 16.95 0.14 9.59
C GLY A 319 16.80 -0.96 8.54
N THR A 320 17.24 -0.68 7.32
CA THR A 320 17.24 -1.64 6.21
C THR A 320 18.60 -2.32 5.98
N ASN A 321 19.54 -2.20 6.91
CA ASN A 321 20.88 -2.78 6.79
C ASN A 321 20.87 -4.30 7.01
N TYR A 322 20.24 -5.01 6.09
CA TYR A 322 20.22 -6.46 6.02
C TYR A 322 20.71 -6.90 4.63
N THR A 323 21.47 -7.97 4.58
CA THR A 323 21.56 -8.80 3.37
C THR A 323 20.29 -9.65 3.29
N LEU A 324 19.98 -10.15 2.11
CA LEU A 324 18.83 -11.07 1.92
C LEU A 324 18.94 -12.33 2.79
N LYS A 325 20.18 -12.84 2.99
CA LYS A 325 20.46 -13.98 3.86
C LYS A 325 20.20 -13.69 5.32
N GLU A 326 20.66 -12.54 5.82
CA GLU A 326 20.42 -12.12 7.21
C GLU A 326 18.93 -11.92 7.46
N LEU A 327 18.21 -11.31 6.50
CA LEU A 327 16.78 -11.12 6.59
C LEU A 327 16.03 -12.46 6.64
N ALA A 328 16.41 -13.42 5.79
CA ALA A 328 15.88 -14.77 5.82
C ALA A 328 16.12 -15.48 7.15
N MET A 329 17.34 -15.37 7.71
CA MET A 329 17.67 -15.94 9.03
C MET A 329 16.89 -15.26 10.17
N HIS A 330 16.67 -13.94 10.07
CA HIS A 330 15.90 -13.18 11.06
C HIS A 330 14.44 -13.64 11.11
N ILE A 331 13.82 -13.85 9.94
CA ILE A 331 12.41 -14.24 9.80
C ILE A 331 12.20 -15.76 9.99
N SER A 332 13.19 -16.60 9.69
CA SER A 332 13.05 -18.08 9.70
C SER A 332 12.36 -18.64 10.94
N PRO A 333 12.67 -18.20 12.19
CA PRO A 333 11.99 -18.71 13.38
C PRO A 333 10.49 -18.40 13.41
N LEU A 334 10.06 -17.34 12.70
CA LEU A 334 8.66 -16.92 12.62
C LEU A 334 7.89 -17.62 11.50
N LEU A 335 8.57 -18.33 10.59
CA LEU A 335 7.94 -19.09 9.52
C LEU A 335 7.41 -20.45 9.98
N THR A 336 8.04 -21.05 10.99
CA THR A 336 7.81 -22.42 11.44
C THR A 336 7.03 -22.51 12.74
N SER A 337 6.91 -21.41 13.49
CA SER A 337 6.22 -21.39 14.78
C SER A 337 4.72 -21.10 14.60
N ASP A 338 3.89 -21.80 15.40
CA ASP A 338 2.50 -21.41 15.56
C ASP A 338 2.44 -19.94 16.03
N PRO A 339 1.61 -19.08 15.41
CA PRO A 339 1.39 -17.70 15.85
C PRO A 339 1.15 -17.56 17.35
N PHE A 340 0.57 -18.58 18.00
CA PHE A 340 0.28 -18.58 19.43
C PHE A 340 1.42 -19.08 20.32
N ASP A 341 2.33 -19.93 19.82
CA ASP A 341 3.38 -20.55 20.64
C ASP A 341 4.52 -19.60 21.07
N SER A 342 4.91 -18.67 20.23
CA SER A 342 6.07 -17.78 20.52
C SER A 342 5.70 -16.50 21.26
N LEU A 343 4.42 -16.17 21.28
CA LEU A 343 3.86 -15.17 22.17
C LEU A 343 3.20 -15.85 23.38
N SER A 344 3.61 -17.07 23.73
CA SER A 344 2.92 -17.89 24.71
C SER A 344 2.71 -17.18 26.05
N LEU A 345 1.52 -17.36 26.61
CA LEU A 345 1.12 -16.96 27.96
C LEU A 345 2.01 -17.56 29.07
N LYS A 346 3.02 -18.39 28.73
CA LYS A 346 3.98 -18.98 29.67
C LYS A 346 4.95 -17.99 30.29
N THR A 347 4.88 -16.71 29.90
CA THR A 347 5.66 -15.60 30.43
C THR A 347 4.81 -14.54 31.12
N LEU A 348 3.60 -14.89 31.52
CA LEU A 348 2.82 -14.13 32.51
C LEU A 348 3.07 -14.66 33.90
#